data_827d97743bc372da9b570c7eaeb221ce
#
_entry.id   827d97743bc372da9b570c7eaeb221ce
#
_cell.length_a   1.000
_cell.length_b   1.000
_cell.length_c   1.000
_cell.angle_alpha   90.00
_cell.angle_beta   90.00
_cell.angle_gamma   90.00
#
_symmetry.space_group_name_H-M   'P 1'
#
loop_
_entity.id
_entity.type
_entity.pdbx_description
1 polymer ?
#
loop_
_entity_poly.entity_id
_entity_poly.type
_entity_poly.pdbx_seq_one_letter_code
_entity_poly.pdbx_strand_id
1 'polypeptide(L)'
;MTQISILGCGWLGFPLAKALLQKGFSVKGSTTSMDKIAALRTAGIDPFIVQLGEQKVSDTITDFLANSEILVVNIPPKLRGNATENFVAKIEHLLPFIEKCTVTKVLFVSSTSVYGEDNLHVTEATPLNPDSEGGRQLAV
;
A
#
# COMPACT_ATOMS: atom_id res chain seq x y z
N MET A 1 -22.63 1.48 -3.05
CA MET A 1 -21.39 1.73 -3.83
C MET A 1 -20.19 1.17 -3.08
N THR A 2 -19.42 0.34 -3.75
CA THR A 2 -18.24 -0.25 -3.13
C THR A 2 -17.18 0.82 -2.88
N GLN A 3 -16.68 0.88 -1.66
CA GLN A 3 -15.61 1.79 -1.28
C GLN A 3 -14.29 1.04 -1.17
N ILE A 4 -13.25 1.63 -1.75
CA ILE A 4 -11.91 1.05 -1.80
C ILE A 4 -10.95 2.03 -1.13
N SER A 5 -10.14 1.54 -0.21
CA SER A 5 -9.05 2.31 0.39
C SER A 5 -7.73 1.90 -0.25
N ILE A 6 -6.99 2.87 -0.78
CA ILE A 6 -5.66 2.64 -1.36
C ILE A 6 -4.61 3.22 -0.44
N LEU A 7 -3.86 2.35 0.21
CA LEU A 7 -2.76 2.73 1.08
C LEU A 7 -1.51 2.95 0.21
N GLY A 8 -1.19 4.22 -0.02
CA GLY A 8 -0.09 4.64 -0.86
C GLY A 8 -0.51 5.10 -2.25
N CYS A 9 -0.98 6.34 -2.36
CA CYS A 9 -1.35 6.97 -3.63
C CYS A 9 -0.16 7.69 -4.26
N GLY A 10 0.87 6.91 -4.59
CA GLY A 10 2.00 7.41 -5.33
C GLY A 10 1.89 7.09 -6.81
N TRP A 11 2.98 6.66 -7.35
CA TRP A 11 3.19 6.40 -8.77
C TRP A 11 2.17 5.44 -9.39
N LEU A 12 1.85 4.34 -8.70
CA LEU A 12 0.85 3.37 -9.16
C LEU A 12 -0.51 3.64 -8.54
N GLY A 13 -0.55 3.95 -7.25
CA GLY A 13 -1.81 4.08 -6.50
C GLY A 13 -2.67 5.24 -6.98
N PHE A 14 -2.07 6.36 -7.37
CA PHE A 14 -2.82 7.52 -7.86
C PHE A 14 -3.54 7.23 -9.18
N PRO A 15 -2.86 6.72 -10.24
CA PRO A 15 -3.57 6.33 -11.47
C PRO A 15 -4.62 5.23 -11.24
N LEU A 16 -4.33 4.27 -10.36
CA LEU A 16 -5.28 3.22 -10.02
C LEU A 16 -6.56 3.81 -9.39
N ALA A 17 -6.39 4.73 -8.44
CA ALA A 17 -7.52 5.41 -7.80
C ALA A 17 -8.39 6.13 -8.81
N LYS A 18 -7.79 6.84 -9.75
CA LYS A 18 -8.51 7.55 -10.82
C LYS A 18 -9.29 6.58 -11.70
N ALA A 19 -8.68 5.45 -12.06
CA ALA A 19 -9.34 4.43 -12.87
C ALA A 19 -10.54 3.82 -12.14
N LEU A 20 -10.41 3.58 -10.84
CA LEU A 20 -11.51 3.04 -10.03
C LEU A 20 -12.67 4.02 -9.90
N LEU A 21 -12.36 5.31 -9.75
CA LEU A 21 -13.39 6.36 -9.74
C LEU A 21 -14.19 6.39 -11.04
N GLN A 22 -13.51 6.23 -12.18
CA GLN A 22 -14.17 6.16 -13.49
C GLN A 22 -15.10 4.96 -13.63
N LYS A 23 -14.82 3.89 -12.90
CA LYS A 23 -15.67 2.69 -12.87
C LYS A 23 -16.83 2.77 -11.87
N GLY A 24 -16.97 3.89 -11.18
CA GLY A 24 -18.08 4.11 -10.25
C GLY A 24 -17.80 3.72 -8.81
N PHE A 25 -16.56 3.38 -8.45
CA PHE A 25 -16.20 3.10 -7.07
C PHE A 25 -15.95 4.39 -6.29
N SER A 26 -16.16 4.34 -4.99
CA SER A 26 -15.74 5.38 -4.06
C SER A 26 -14.32 5.04 -3.58
N VAL A 27 -13.42 6.01 -3.57
CA VAL A 27 -12.00 5.75 -3.27
C VAL A 27 -11.48 6.68 -2.19
N LYS A 28 -10.89 6.09 -1.15
CA LYS A 28 -10.04 6.78 -0.17
C LYS A 28 -8.60 6.51 -0.53
N GLY A 29 -7.77 7.53 -0.48
CA GLY A 29 -6.36 7.39 -0.82
C GLY A 29 -5.46 7.97 0.26
N SER A 30 -4.39 7.27 0.60
CA SER A 30 -3.44 7.75 1.58
C SER A 30 -2.16 8.27 0.94
N THR A 31 -1.55 9.23 1.61
CA THR A 31 -0.22 9.74 1.30
C THR A 31 0.49 10.08 2.61
N THR A 32 1.81 10.15 2.57
CA THR A 32 2.60 10.65 3.69
C THR A 32 2.94 12.13 3.53
N SER A 33 2.60 12.73 2.40
CA SER A 33 2.95 14.11 2.06
C SER A 33 1.72 15.01 2.05
N MET A 34 1.74 16.06 2.86
CA MET A 34 0.68 17.08 2.88
C MET A 34 0.50 17.77 1.54
N ASP A 35 1.57 17.89 0.75
CA ASP A 35 1.54 18.56 -0.55
C ASP A 35 0.66 17.81 -1.56
N LYS A 36 0.46 16.52 -1.37
CA LYS A 36 -0.33 15.69 -2.30
C LYS A 36 -1.83 15.70 -1.99
N ILE A 37 -2.24 16.19 -0.84
CA ILE A 37 -3.65 16.19 -0.41
C ILE A 37 -4.54 16.91 -1.42
N ALA A 38 -4.12 18.10 -1.88
CA ALA A 38 -4.89 18.88 -2.83
C ALA A 38 -5.07 18.14 -4.17
N ALA A 39 -4.02 17.48 -4.66
CA ALA A 39 -4.08 16.73 -5.91
C ALA A 39 -5.03 15.52 -5.80
N LEU A 40 -5.00 14.81 -4.68
CA LEU A 40 -5.91 13.70 -4.43
C LEU A 40 -7.36 14.19 -4.40
N ARG A 41 -7.62 15.26 -3.67
CA ARG A 41 -8.97 15.83 -3.54
C ARG A 41 -9.50 16.31 -4.89
N THR A 42 -8.67 16.98 -5.68
CA THR A 42 -9.04 17.46 -7.02
C THR A 42 -9.40 16.31 -7.95
N ALA A 43 -8.76 15.16 -7.80
CA ALA A 43 -9.06 13.96 -8.59
C ALA A 43 -10.33 13.23 -8.14
N GLY A 44 -10.96 13.63 -7.04
CA GLY A 44 -12.16 12.98 -6.51
C GLY A 44 -11.86 11.89 -5.48
N ILE A 45 -10.62 11.76 -5.07
CA ILE A 45 -10.18 10.81 -4.04
C ILE A 45 -10.33 11.47 -2.68
N ASP A 46 -10.88 10.75 -1.71
CA ASP A 46 -10.94 11.22 -0.33
C ASP A 46 -9.57 11.03 0.33
N PRO A 47 -8.82 12.11 0.62
CA PRO A 47 -7.42 12.00 0.99
C PRO A 47 -7.20 11.81 2.48
N PHE A 48 -6.21 11.00 2.84
CA PHE A 48 -5.81 10.77 4.22
C PHE A 48 -4.28 10.80 4.34
N ILE A 49 -3.79 11.38 5.42
CA ILE A 49 -2.39 11.24 5.80
C ILE A 49 -2.28 10.01 6.69
N VAL A 50 -1.63 8.96 6.18
CA VAL A 50 -1.41 7.73 6.93
C VAL A 50 0.07 7.41 6.92
N GLN A 51 0.65 7.28 8.11
CA GLN A 51 2.04 6.89 8.29
C GLN A 51 2.11 5.58 9.03
N LEU A 52 2.83 4.62 8.48
CA LEU A 52 3.11 3.34 9.12
C LEU A 52 4.52 3.40 9.72
N GLY A 53 4.60 3.13 11.02
CA GLY A 53 5.88 3.01 11.71
C GLY A 53 6.12 1.58 12.16
N GLU A 54 7.35 1.29 12.55
CA GLU A 54 7.71 -0.03 13.07
C GLU A 54 7.04 -0.35 14.41
N GLN A 55 6.63 0.68 15.17
CA GLN A 55 6.02 0.53 16.47
C GLN A 55 4.61 1.08 16.56
N LYS A 56 4.20 1.92 15.61
CA LYS A 56 2.94 2.65 15.67
C LYS A 56 2.40 2.96 14.29
N VAL A 57 1.09 2.91 14.14
CA VAL A 57 0.35 3.37 12.96
C VAL A 57 -0.36 4.67 13.33
N SER A 58 -0.44 5.62 12.40
CA SER A 58 -1.12 6.90 12.66
C SER A 58 -2.60 6.71 12.97
N ASP A 59 -3.16 7.60 13.80
CA ASP A 59 -4.54 7.49 14.28
C ASP A 59 -5.58 7.59 13.16
N THR A 60 -5.21 8.18 12.03
CA THR A 60 -6.08 8.31 10.85
C THR A 60 -6.41 6.98 10.19
N ILE A 61 -5.72 5.90 10.55
CA ILE A 61 -5.93 4.58 9.93
C ILE A 61 -7.37 4.09 10.10
N THR A 62 -7.99 4.35 11.24
CA THR A 62 -9.36 3.91 11.52
C THR A 62 -10.35 4.57 10.55
N ASP A 63 -10.26 5.87 10.38
CA ASP A 63 -11.13 6.61 9.46
C ASP A 63 -10.83 6.24 7.99
N PHE A 64 -9.57 6.01 7.67
CA PHE A 64 -9.15 5.59 6.34
C PHE A 64 -9.75 4.24 5.95
N LEU A 65 -9.85 3.31 6.89
CA LEU A 65 -10.41 1.98 6.64
C LEU A 65 -11.94 1.91 6.83
N ALA A 66 -12.54 2.92 7.47
CA ALA A 66 -13.96 2.89 7.79
C ALA A 66 -14.82 2.79 6.52
N ASN A 67 -15.79 1.87 6.55
CA ASN A 67 -16.74 1.62 5.46
C ASN A 67 -16.12 1.15 4.14
N SER A 68 -14.85 0.79 4.12
CA SER A 68 -14.20 0.23 2.93
C SER A 68 -14.35 -1.27 2.90
N GLU A 69 -14.59 -1.82 1.71
CA GLU A 69 -14.68 -3.26 1.49
C GLU A 69 -13.37 -3.85 1.02
N ILE A 70 -12.58 -3.07 0.29
CA ILE A 70 -11.33 -3.51 -0.32
C ILE A 70 -10.22 -2.58 0.14
N LEU A 71 -9.10 -3.17 0.55
CA LEU A 71 -7.88 -2.44 0.85
C LEU A 71 -6.80 -2.83 -0.16
N VAL A 72 -6.24 -1.85 -0.83
CA VAL A 72 -5.05 -2.03 -1.67
C VAL A 72 -3.85 -1.51 -0.90
N VAL A 73 -2.91 -2.38 -0.60
CA VAL A 73 -1.66 -2.02 0.08
C VAL A 73 -0.59 -1.82 -1.00
N ASN A 74 -0.23 -0.58 -1.25
CA ASN A 74 0.71 -0.18 -2.29
C ASN A 74 1.79 0.75 -1.73
N ILE A 75 2.45 0.29 -0.68
CA ILE A 75 3.56 1.01 -0.07
C ILE A 75 4.85 0.21 -0.27
N PRO A 76 5.93 0.88 -0.74
CA PRO A 76 7.20 0.19 -0.91
C PRO A 76 7.96 0.10 0.41
N PRO A 77 8.81 -0.91 0.59
CA PRO A 77 9.81 -0.85 1.65
C PRO A 77 10.81 0.25 1.32
N LYS A 78 10.96 1.23 2.20
CA LYS A 78 11.89 2.36 2.00
C LYS A 78 13.29 1.97 2.44
N LEU A 79 13.89 1.02 1.71
CA LEU A 79 15.19 0.43 2.07
C LEU A 79 16.29 0.77 1.06
N ARG A 80 16.11 1.87 0.31
CA ARG A 80 17.14 2.37 -0.61
C ARG A 80 18.11 3.26 0.16
N GLY A 81 19.40 3.11 -0.14
CA GLY A 81 20.46 3.86 0.53
C GLY A 81 20.64 3.41 1.98
N ASN A 82 20.66 4.35 2.92
CA ASN A 82 20.90 4.10 4.34
C ASN A 82 19.63 3.83 5.14
N ALA A 83 18.50 3.64 4.49
CA ALA A 83 17.24 3.35 5.20
C ALA A 83 17.30 1.96 5.86
N THR A 84 16.89 1.90 7.12
CA THR A 84 16.93 0.68 7.94
C THR A 84 15.55 0.25 8.46
N GLU A 85 14.49 0.72 7.81
CA GLU A 85 13.13 0.41 8.25
C GLU A 85 12.81 -1.08 8.14
N ASN A 86 12.12 -1.60 9.16
CA ASN A 86 11.55 -2.94 9.12
C ASN A 86 10.14 -2.89 8.52
N PHE A 87 10.05 -3.14 7.23
CA PHE A 87 8.80 -3.11 6.48
C PHE A 87 7.81 -4.16 6.98
N VAL A 88 8.29 -5.35 7.32
CA VAL A 88 7.45 -6.42 7.85
C VAL A 88 6.76 -5.98 9.15
N ALA A 89 7.50 -5.34 10.07
CA ALA A 89 6.93 -4.82 11.30
C ALA A 89 5.85 -3.78 11.04
N LYS A 90 6.03 -2.91 10.05
CA LYS A 90 5.01 -1.93 9.67
C LYS A 90 3.71 -2.60 9.22
N ILE A 91 3.80 -3.63 8.41
CA ILE A 91 2.63 -4.38 7.95
C ILE A 91 1.98 -5.14 9.11
N GLU A 92 2.76 -5.75 9.99
CA GLU A 92 2.24 -6.46 11.16
C GLU A 92 1.44 -5.54 12.07
N HIS A 93 1.87 -4.29 12.27
CA HIS A 93 1.14 -3.32 13.09
C HIS A 93 -0.15 -2.84 12.42
N LEU A 94 -0.26 -2.97 11.12
CA LEU A 94 -1.48 -2.64 10.38
C LEU A 94 -2.56 -3.73 10.52
N LEU A 95 -2.18 -4.99 10.66
CA LEU A 95 -3.10 -6.11 10.66
C LEU A 95 -4.24 -6.00 11.69
N PRO A 96 -4.01 -5.60 12.96
CA PRO A 96 -5.12 -5.48 13.92
C PRO A 96 -6.20 -4.50 13.48
N PHE A 97 -5.83 -3.43 12.77
CA PHE A 97 -6.79 -2.46 12.26
C PHE A 97 -7.59 -3.02 11.09
N ILE A 98 -6.97 -3.83 10.25
CA ILE A 98 -7.66 -4.51 9.14
C ILE A 98 -8.68 -5.51 9.70
N GLU A 99 -8.31 -6.28 10.71
CA GLU A 99 -9.17 -7.29 11.33
C GLU A 99 -10.42 -6.68 11.99
N LYS A 100 -10.32 -5.44 12.47
CA LYS A 100 -11.41 -4.74 13.18
C LYS A 100 -12.29 -3.90 12.26
N CYS A 101 -11.95 -3.80 10.98
CA CYS A 101 -12.69 -2.94 10.06
C CYS A 101 -13.61 -3.75 9.13
N THR A 102 -14.27 -3.04 8.20
CA THR A 102 -15.22 -3.63 7.26
C THR A 102 -14.56 -4.26 6.03
N VAL A 103 -13.24 -4.18 5.91
CA VAL A 103 -12.49 -4.70 4.76
C VAL A 103 -12.60 -6.22 4.71
N THR A 104 -13.00 -6.75 3.56
CA THR A 104 -13.13 -8.19 3.32
C THR A 104 -12.11 -8.71 2.33
N LYS A 105 -11.46 -7.83 1.56
CA LYS A 105 -10.46 -8.19 0.56
C LYS A 105 -9.27 -7.28 0.67
N VAL A 106 -8.08 -7.86 0.66
CA VAL A 106 -6.82 -7.13 0.67
C VAL A 106 -6.01 -7.51 -0.55
N LEU A 107 -5.62 -6.51 -1.33
CA LEU A 107 -4.69 -6.67 -2.44
C LEU A 107 -3.35 -6.07 -2.04
N PHE A 108 -2.33 -6.89 -1.97
CA PHE A 108 -0.97 -6.45 -1.63
C PHE A 108 -0.14 -6.35 -2.91
N VAL A 109 0.39 -5.16 -3.17
CA VAL A 109 1.26 -4.92 -4.33
C VAL A 109 2.71 -5.19 -3.92
N SER A 110 3.29 -6.20 -4.52
CA SER A 110 4.67 -6.59 -4.27
C SER A 110 5.59 -6.02 -5.36
N SER A 111 6.77 -6.58 -5.54
CA SER A 111 7.75 -6.15 -6.52
C SER A 111 8.44 -7.36 -7.12
N THR A 112 8.91 -7.21 -8.36
CA THR A 112 9.73 -8.22 -9.01
C THR A 112 11.08 -8.43 -8.33
N SER A 113 11.46 -7.54 -7.40
CA SER A 113 12.68 -7.70 -6.60
C SER A 113 12.71 -8.96 -5.74
N VAL A 114 11.55 -9.61 -5.55
CA VAL A 114 11.47 -10.91 -4.85
C VAL A 114 12.13 -12.06 -5.64
N TYR A 115 12.38 -11.87 -6.94
CA TYR A 115 12.90 -12.93 -7.81
C TYR A 115 14.43 -12.93 -8.00
N GLY A 116 15.15 -11.95 -7.52
CA GLY A 116 16.57 -11.84 -7.78
C GLY A 116 16.91 -11.49 -9.23
N GLU A 117 18.09 -10.92 -9.45
CA GLU A 117 18.51 -10.39 -10.76
C GLU A 117 19.08 -11.43 -11.71
N ASP A 118 19.38 -12.63 -11.24
CA ASP A 118 19.92 -13.72 -12.04
C ASP A 118 18.88 -14.40 -12.95
N ASN A 119 17.61 -14.08 -12.79
CA ASN A 119 16.53 -14.61 -13.61
C ASN A 119 16.28 -13.71 -14.81
N LEU A 120 16.47 -14.24 -16.03
CA LEU A 120 16.19 -13.53 -17.27
C LEU A 120 14.70 -13.53 -17.63
N HIS A 121 13.97 -14.52 -17.11
CA HIS A 121 12.56 -14.68 -17.39
C HIS A 121 11.86 -15.27 -16.18
N VAL A 122 10.92 -14.52 -15.59
CA VAL A 122 10.22 -14.93 -14.38
C VAL A 122 8.71 -15.00 -14.63
N THR A 123 8.05 -15.91 -13.93
CA THR A 123 6.61 -16.06 -13.93
C THR A 123 6.12 -16.17 -12.48
N GLU A 124 4.83 -16.26 -12.28
CA GLU A 124 4.24 -16.46 -10.96
C GLU A 124 4.75 -17.73 -10.27
N ALA A 125 5.17 -18.74 -11.06
CA ALA A 125 5.67 -20.01 -10.55
C ALA A 125 7.17 -19.99 -10.23
N THR A 126 7.90 -18.93 -10.59
CA THR A 126 9.33 -18.81 -10.31
C THR A 126 9.57 -18.72 -8.81
N PRO A 127 10.49 -19.54 -8.23
CA PRO A 127 10.80 -19.43 -6.80
C PRO A 127 11.33 -18.05 -6.41
N LEU A 128 10.95 -17.59 -5.22
CA LEU A 128 11.42 -16.32 -4.68
C LEU A 128 12.89 -16.47 -4.25
N ASN A 129 13.75 -15.63 -4.79
CA ASN A 129 15.18 -15.62 -4.45
C ASN A 129 15.72 -14.19 -4.52
N PRO A 130 15.25 -13.30 -3.63
CA PRO A 130 15.62 -11.89 -3.68
C PRO A 130 17.07 -11.67 -3.30
N ASP A 131 17.71 -10.71 -3.98
CA ASP A 131 19.08 -10.29 -3.70
C ASP A 131 19.18 -8.89 -3.10
N SER A 132 18.04 -8.22 -2.89
CA SER A 132 17.97 -6.93 -2.19
C SER A 132 17.23 -7.07 -0.86
N GLU A 133 17.51 -6.18 0.10
CA GLU A 133 16.82 -6.20 1.39
C GLU A 133 15.32 -5.90 1.22
N GLY A 134 14.99 -4.96 0.32
CA GLY A 134 13.59 -4.68 0.01
C GLY A 134 12.87 -5.91 -0.53
N GLY A 135 13.51 -6.64 -1.45
CA GLY A 135 12.97 -7.87 -2.01
C GLY A 135 12.81 -8.97 -0.96
N ARG A 136 13.79 -9.11 -0.05
CA ARG A 136 13.70 -10.08 1.05
C ARG A 136 12.53 -9.80 1.97
N GLN A 137 12.29 -8.54 2.32
CA GLN A 137 11.16 -8.18 3.18
C GLN A 137 9.81 -8.37 2.47
N LEU A 138 9.73 -8.08 1.17
CA LEU A 138 8.50 -8.31 0.41
C LEU A 138 8.18 -9.79 0.22
N ALA A 139 9.18 -10.67 0.26
CA ALA A 139 9.00 -12.11 0.12
C ALA A 139 8.47 -12.80 1.39
N VAL A 140 8.50 -12.12 2.55
CA VAL A 140 7.97 -12.66 3.80
C VAL A 140 6.45 -12.68 3.77
#